data_3a0f0646fc3b83caeb95ef1578e23965
#
_entry.id   3a0f0646fc3b83caeb95ef1578e23965
#
_cell.length_a   1.000
_cell.length_b   1.000
_cell.length_c   1.000
_cell.angle_alpha   90.00
_cell.angle_beta   90.00
_cell.angle_gamma   90.00
#
_symmetry.space_group_name_H-M   'P 1'
#
loop_
_entity.id
_entity.type
_entity.pdbx_description
1 polymer ?
#
loop_
_entity_poly.entity_id
_entity_poly.type
_entity_poly.pdbx_seq_one_letter_code
_entity_poly.pdbx_strand_id
1 'polypeptide(L)'
;MVQEVELKAPLFSDCTGDGTIGYLAGADYNMGRESRAEYGEELAPIQPDKMTMGSSVQWYSADKGKPTRFPIFSYGLQFNEKNCEKVTMGEWKWETGMNFNQIDDFERIRDYGLMVIYSNWSFLKNELKDNKKYKNRALDWVAYIAGKRESRRLLGDYILKQDDID
;
A
#
# COMPACT_ATOMS: atom_id res chain seq x y z
N MET A 1 -20.14 9.81 24.24
CA MET A 1 -20.92 8.67 24.80
C MET A 1 -20.59 7.47 23.94
N VAL A 2 -20.08 6.41 24.51
CA VAL A 2 -19.82 5.14 23.80
C VAL A 2 -21.08 4.29 23.96
N GLN A 3 -21.64 3.82 22.85
CA GLN A 3 -22.78 2.92 22.86
C GLN A 3 -22.28 1.51 22.60
N GLU A 4 -22.56 0.59 23.49
CA GLU A 4 -22.31 -0.84 23.28
C GLU A 4 -23.53 -1.48 22.61
N VAL A 5 -23.26 -2.26 21.54
CA VAL A 5 -24.30 -2.95 20.78
C VAL A 5 -23.93 -4.42 20.68
N GLU A 6 -24.81 -5.29 21.12
CA GLU A 6 -24.68 -6.74 20.97
C GLU A 6 -25.40 -7.19 19.69
N LEU A 7 -24.68 -7.92 18.82
CA LEU A 7 -25.24 -8.54 17.61
C LEU A 7 -25.20 -10.07 17.77
N LYS A 8 -26.33 -10.72 17.50
CA LYS A 8 -26.49 -12.20 17.56
C LYS A 8 -26.86 -12.71 16.17
N ALA A 9 -26.06 -13.60 15.62
CA ALA A 9 -26.32 -14.25 14.34
C ALA A 9 -25.69 -15.66 14.35
N PRO A 10 -26.23 -16.61 13.57
CA PRO A 10 -25.63 -17.93 13.41
C PRO A 10 -24.32 -17.90 12.64
N LEU A 11 -24.11 -16.90 11.78
CA LEU A 11 -22.92 -16.73 10.95
C LEU A 11 -22.52 -15.26 10.91
N PHE A 12 -21.20 -15.01 10.82
CA PHE A 12 -20.62 -13.68 10.61
C PHE A 12 -19.69 -13.73 9.41
N SER A 13 -19.65 -12.66 8.63
CA SER A 13 -18.69 -12.46 7.55
C SER A 13 -17.72 -11.35 7.95
N ASP A 14 -16.43 -11.65 7.90
CA ASP A 14 -15.37 -10.66 8.12
C ASP A 14 -14.97 -10.01 6.78
N CYS A 15 -15.41 -8.78 6.59
CA CYS A 15 -15.08 -7.95 5.42
C CYS A 15 -14.21 -6.73 5.81
N THR A 16 -13.45 -6.83 6.88
CA THR A 16 -12.64 -5.69 7.41
C THR A 16 -11.35 -5.47 6.64
N GLY A 17 -10.96 -6.40 5.77
CA GLY A 17 -9.69 -6.35 5.01
C GLY A 17 -8.49 -6.87 5.80
N ASP A 18 -8.50 -6.73 7.12
CA ASP A 18 -7.41 -7.15 8.02
C ASP A 18 -7.75 -8.40 8.84
N GLY A 19 -8.89 -9.06 8.56
CA GLY A 19 -9.37 -10.17 9.38
C GLY A 19 -9.63 -9.76 10.83
N THR A 20 -10.12 -8.53 11.04
CA THR A 20 -10.22 -7.93 12.39
C THR A 20 -11.25 -8.66 13.26
N ILE A 21 -12.39 -9.04 12.69
CA ILE A 21 -13.44 -9.74 13.43
C ILE A 21 -12.95 -11.12 13.83
N GLY A 22 -12.34 -11.86 12.88
CA GLY A 22 -11.76 -13.18 13.17
C GLY A 22 -10.66 -13.10 14.23
N TYR A 23 -9.76 -12.12 14.11
CA TYR A 23 -8.69 -11.89 15.09
C TYR A 23 -9.26 -11.62 16.50
N LEU A 24 -10.24 -10.73 16.63
CA LEU A 24 -10.88 -10.40 17.91
C LEU A 24 -11.69 -11.57 18.46
N ALA A 25 -12.19 -12.43 17.60
CA ALA A 25 -12.88 -13.67 17.98
C ALA A 25 -11.91 -14.80 18.39
N GLY A 26 -10.59 -14.60 18.26
CA GLY A 26 -9.57 -15.59 18.63
C GLY A 26 -9.28 -16.62 17.55
N ALA A 27 -9.63 -16.35 16.28
CA ALA A 27 -9.27 -17.21 15.16
C ALA A 27 -7.76 -17.18 14.90
N ASP A 28 -7.19 -18.32 14.53
CA ASP A 28 -5.81 -18.41 14.09
C ASP A 28 -5.61 -17.68 12.74
N TYR A 29 -4.43 -17.14 12.53
CA TYR A 29 -4.07 -16.44 11.30
C TYR A 29 -2.58 -16.52 10.99
N ASN A 30 -2.23 -16.41 9.70
CA ASN A 30 -0.88 -16.19 9.22
C ASN A 30 -0.70 -14.75 8.74
N MET A 31 0.56 -14.26 8.80
CA MET A 31 0.99 -12.99 8.28
C MET A 31 2.44 -13.10 7.83
N GLY A 32 2.74 -12.59 6.63
CA GLY A 32 4.03 -12.83 5.99
C GLY A 32 3.96 -13.99 5.00
N ARG A 33 5.09 -14.47 4.51
CA ARG A 33 5.15 -15.55 3.52
C ARG A 33 5.53 -16.87 4.16
N GLU A 34 4.81 -17.92 3.80
CA GLU A 34 5.10 -19.29 4.15
C GLU A 34 6.34 -19.80 3.40
N SER A 35 6.99 -20.82 3.90
CA SER A 35 8.09 -21.47 3.19
C SER A 35 7.58 -22.36 2.05
N ARG A 36 8.44 -22.54 1.04
CA ARG A 36 8.17 -23.49 -0.06
C ARG A 36 7.84 -24.90 0.46
N ALA A 37 8.52 -25.33 1.52
CA ALA A 37 8.33 -26.67 2.06
C ALA A 37 6.96 -26.90 2.71
N GLU A 38 6.26 -25.84 3.09
CA GLU A 38 4.99 -25.94 3.81
C GLU A 38 3.85 -26.40 2.88
N TYR A 39 3.78 -25.84 1.67
CA TYR A 39 2.72 -26.17 0.70
C TYR A 39 3.24 -26.69 -0.65
N GLY A 40 4.56 -26.78 -0.83
CA GLY A 40 5.17 -27.26 -2.07
C GLY A 40 5.20 -26.23 -3.21
N GLU A 41 4.91 -24.96 -2.92
CA GLU A 41 4.76 -23.91 -3.92
C GLU A 41 6.11 -23.40 -4.43
N GLU A 42 6.35 -23.46 -5.75
CA GLU A 42 7.65 -23.13 -6.32
C GLU A 42 8.04 -21.65 -6.17
N LEU A 43 7.07 -20.75 -6.17
CA LEU A 43 7.31 -19.31 -6.06
C LEU A 43 7.45 -18.84 -4.61
N ALA A 44 7.14 -19.69 -3.63
CA ALA A 44 7.32 -19.37 -2.22
C ALA A 44 8.81 -19.31 -1.84
N PRO A 45 9.20 -18.51 -0.86
CA PRO A 45 10.58 -18.43 -0.38
C PRO A 45 11.03 -19.76 0.24
N ILE A 46 12.34 -20.02 0.23
CA ILE A 46 12.92 -21.24 0.85
C ILE A 46 12.62 -21.26 2.35
N GLN A 47 12.74 -20.13 3.03
CA GLN A 47 12.44 -19.96 4.44
C GLN A 47 11.28 -18.97 4.58
N PRO A 48 10.39 -19.15 5.57
CA PRO A 48 9.30 -18.24 5.82
C PRO A 48 9.86 -16.88 6.26
N ASP A 49 9.17 -15.81 5.91
CA ASP A 49 9.53 -14.46 6.32
C ASP A 49 8.29 -13.61 6.67
N LYS A 50 8.52 -12.38 7.12
CA LYS A 50 7.46 -11.46 7.52
C LYS A 50 7.00 -10.53 6.39
N MET A 51 7.47 -10.74 5.16
CA MET A 51 7.07 -9.89 4.04
C MET A 51 5.61 -10.11 3.68
N THR A 52 4.92 -9.01 3.48
CA THR A 52 3.56 -8.95 2.94
C THR A 52 3.57 -8.15 1.65
N MET A 53 2.47 -8.15 0.92
CA MET A 53 2.27 -7.15 -0.13
C MET A 53 2.22 -5.77 0.53
N GLY A 54 2.92 -4.80 -0.07
CA GLY A 54 3.00 -3.45 0.47
C GLY A 54 1.69 -2.67 0.35
N SER A 55 1.71 -1.48 0.90
CA SER A 55 0.63 -0.50 0.76
C SER A 55 1.03 0.61 -0.20
N SER A 56 0.06 1.16 -0.93
CA SER A 56 0.27 2.26 -1.87
C SER A 56 -0.63 3.44 -1.54
N VAL A 57 -0.08 4.65 -1.59
CA VAL A 57 -0.88 5.87 -1.50
C VAL A 57 -1.29 6.29 -2.91
N GLN A 58 -2.60 6.33 -3.15
CA GLN A 58 -3.14 6.76 -4.44
C GLN A 58 -3.07 8.27 -4.60
N TRP A 59 -2.86 8.73 -5.82
CA TRP A 59 -2.82 10.16 -6.16
C TRP A 59 -3.06 10.41 -7.64
N TYR A 60 -3.48 11.62 -7.97
CA TYR A 60 -3.52 12.08 -9.36
C TYR A 60 -3.23 13.57 -9.48
N SER A 61 -2.81 13.96 -10.68
CA SER A 61 -2.61 15.35 -11.06
C SER A 61 -3.58 15.74 -12.16
N ALA A 62 -4.02 17.00 -12.15
CA ALA A 62 -4.89 17.58 -13.19
C ALA A 62 -4.15 18.64 -14.00
N ASP A 63 -4.41 18.71 -15.31
CA ASP A 63 -3.97 19.82 -16.14
C ASP A 63 -4.87 21.04 -15.88
N LYS A 64 -4.26 22.16 -15.52
CA LYS A 64 -4.96 23.41 -15.21
C LYS A 64 -4.98 24.39 -16.39
N GLY A 65 -4.51 23.99 -17.56
CA GLY A 65 -4.46 24.82 -18.77
C GLY A 65 -3.47 26.00 -18.70
N LYS A 66 -2.76 26.17 -17.60
CA LYS A 66 -1.78 27.23 -17.35
C LYS A 66 -0.67 26.73 -16.44
N PRO A 67 0.52 27.36 -16.47
CA PRO A 67 1.63 26.97 -15.60
C PRO A 67 1.25 26.98 -14.12
N THR A 68 1.58 25.88 -13.43
CA THR A 68 1.38 25.72 -11.99
C THR A 68 2.71 25.55 -11.28
N ARG A 69 2.77 25.94 -10.02
CA ARG A 69 3.97 25.79 -9.17
C ARG A 69 3.76 24.66 -8.17
N PHE A 70 4.86 24.06 -7.75
CA PHE A 70 4.94 23.18 -6.59
C PHE A 70 6.21 23.52 -5.82
N PRO A 71 6.18 23.54 -4.49
CA PRO A 71 7.38 23.89 -3.71
C PRO A 71 8.47 22.83 -3.90
N ILE A 72 9.72 23.25 -3.74
CA ILE A 72 10.84 22.32 -3.62
C ILE A 72 10.73 21.62 -2.29
N PHE A 73 10.66 20.29 -2.34
CA PHE A 73 10.49 19.44 -1.17
C PHE A 73 11.87 18.97 -0.66
N SER A 74 12.66 19.89 -0.12
CA SER A 74 14.07 19.69 0.20
C SER A 74 14.37 18.68 1.31
N TYR A 75 13.41 18.40 2.17
CA TYR A 75 13.54 17.43 3.27
C TYR A 75 12.96 16.05 2.91
N GLY A 76 12.52 15.87 1.69
CA GLY A 76 12.00 14.61 1.18
C GLY A 76 13.09 13.69 0.64
N LEU A 77 12.62 12.65 -0.07
CA LEU A 77 13.51 11.71 -0.75
C LEU A 77 14.15 12.36 -1.97
N GLN A 78 15.40 11.99 -2.24
CA GLN A 78 16.13 12.51 -3.40
C GLN A 78 15.81 11.70 -4.66
N PHE A 79 15.14 12.34 -5.60
CA PHE A 79 14.86 11.80 -6.91
C PHE A 79 15.81 12.37 -7.97
N ASN A 80 15.99 11.62 -9.04
CA ASN A 80 16.78 12.02 -10.22
C ASN A 80 16.17 11.37 -11.47
N GLU A 81 16.75 11.65 -12.65
CA GLU A 81 16.25 11.13 -13.93
C GLU A 81 16.16 9.59 -14.03
N LYS A 82 16.92 8.86 -13.20
CA LYS A 82 16.99 7.39 -13.23
C LYS A 82 15.98 6.71 -12.29
N ASN A 83 15.66 7.35 -11.18
CA ASN A 83 14.79 6.76 -10.14
C ASN A 83 13.44 7.45 -10.00
N CYS A 84 13.18 8.54 -10.75
CA CYS A 84 11.87 9.19 -10.72
C CYS A 84 10.84 8.40 -11.54
N GLU A 85 9.59 8.46 -11.12
CA GLU A 85 8.46 7.95 -11.89
C GLU A 85 7.83 9.08 -12.70
N LYS A 86 7.93 9.00 -14.04
CA LYS A 86 7.42 10.00 -14.99
C LYS A 86 5.94 9.82 -15.31
N VAL A 87 5.10 9.77 -14.29
CA VAL A 87 3.67 9.54 -14.36
C VAL A 87 2.86 10.75 -13.92
N THR A 88 1.57 10.77 -14.22
CA THR A 88 0.64 11.85 -13.84
C THR A 88 -0.39 11.43 -12.81
N MET A 89 -0.38 10.16 -12.46
CA MET A 89 -1.19 9.52 -11.42
C MET A 89 -0.47 8.28 -10.93
N GLY A 90 -0.79 7.83 -9.76
CA GLY A 90 -0.29 6.58 -9.19
C GLY A 90 -1.38 5.89 -8.40
N GLU A 91 -1.67 4.63 -8.77
CA GLU A 91 -2.59 3.76 -8.03
C GLU A 91 -1.78 2.76 -7.21
N TRP A 92 -1.03 1.89 -7.87
CA TRP A 92 -0.20 0.85 -7.26
C TRP A 92 1.31 1.09 -7.45
N LYS A 93 1.67 2.29 -7.85
CA LYS A 93 3.07 2.70 -7.93
C LYS A 93 3.62 2.93 -6.52
N TRP A 94 4.86 2.48 -6.31
CA TRP A 94 5.54 2.60 -5.03
C TRP A 94 4.81 1.90 -3.88
N GLU A 95 4.65 0.60 -3.99
CA GLU A 95 4.33 -0.22 -2.83
C GLU A 95 5.42 -0.05 -1.77
N THR A 96 5.00 0.29 -0.56
CA THR A 96 5.89 0.56 0.57
C THR A 96 5.53 -0.30 1.77
N GLY A 97 6.46 -0.49 2.68
CA GLY A 97 6.22 -1.16 3.94
C GLY A 97 6.14 -2.67 3.88
N MET A 98 6.63 -3.32 2.82
CA MET A 98 6.58 -4.78 2.67
C MET A 98 7.24 -5.56 3.83
N ASN A 99 8.22 -4.94 4.51
CA ASN A 99 8.93 -5.53 5.65
C ASN A 99 8.39 -5.07 7.02
N PHE A 100 7.30 -4.31 7.02
CA PHE A 100 6.66 -3.79 8.22
C PHE A 100 5.34 -4.50 8.48
N ASN A 101 4.87 -4.41 9.73
CA ASN A 101 3.54 -4.86 10.06
C ASN A 101 2.52 -3.90 9.45
N GLN A 102 1.75 -4.38 8.47
CA GLN A 102 0.78 -3.58 7.72
C GLN A 102 -0.39 -3.04 8.60
N ILE A 103 -0.51 -3.51 9.83
CA ILE A 103 -1.51 -3.06 10.79
C ILE A 103 -0.90 -2.08 11.78
N ASP A 104 0.13 -2.51 12.49
CA ASP A 104 0.73 -1.74 13.59
C ASP A 104 1.55 -0.54 13.09
N ASP A 105 2.24 -0.71 11.95
CA ASP A 105 3.06 0.33 11.31
C ASP A 105 2.32 1.11 10.21
N PHE A 106 1.00 0.95 10.08
CA PHE A 106 0.24 1.46 8.93
C PHE A 106 0.37 2.97 8.72
N GLU A 107 0.34 3.76 9.79
CA GLU A 107 0.52 5.22 9.67
C GLU A 107 1.93 5.59 9.20
N ARG A 108 2.95 4.91 9.70
CA ARG A 108 4.33 5.08 9.26
C ARG A 108 4.51 4.74 7.79
N ILE A 109 3.87 3.65 7.33
CA ILE A 109 3.89 3.22 5.93
C ILE A 109 3.20 4.27 5.04
N ARG A 110 2.04 4.78 5.47
CA ARG A 110 1.31 5.85 4.79
C ARG A 110 2.17 7.12 4.69
N ASP A 111 2.76 7.56 5.78
CA ASP A 111 3.56 8.79 5.83
C ASP A 111 4.78 8.70 4.90
N TYR A 112 5.42 7.53 4.85
CA TYR A 112 6.49 7.29 3.88
C TYR A 112 5.97 7.33 2.44
N GLY A 113 4.82 6.74 2.14
CA GLY A 113 4.17 6.81 0.83
C GLY A 113 3.85 8.26 0.41
N LEU A 114 3.34 9.07 1.32
CA LEU A 114 3.12 10.50 1.09
C LEU A 114 4.44 11.23 0.78
N MET A 115 5.49 10.93 1.54
CA MET A 115 6.82 11.51 1.30
C MET A 115 7.36 11.15 -0.09
N VAL A 116 7.18 9.90 -0.53
CA VAL A 116 7.55 9.44 -1.88
C VAL A 116 6.84 10.28 -2.95
N ILE A 117 5.52 10.44 -2.83
CA ILE A 117 4.70 11.17 -3.81
C ILE A 117 5.14 12.63 -3.90
N TYR A 118 5.21 13.33 -2.78
CA TYR A 118 5.57 14.75 -2.77
C TYR A 118 7.00 14.99 -3.25
N SER A 119 7.94 14.12 -2.91
CA SER A 119 9.33 14.21 -3.36
C SER A 119 9.44 13.99 -4.86
N ASN A 120 8.82 12.94 -5.40
CA ASN A 120 8.82 12.70 -6.83
C ASN A 120 8.11 13.81 -7.60
N TRP A 121 6.97 14.29 -7.11
CA TRP A 121 6.24 15.39 -7.75
C TRP A 121 7.06 16.69 -7.74
N SER A 122 7.74 16.98 -6.63
CA SER A 122 8.67 18.12 -6.55
C SER A 122 9.76 18.04 -7.62
N PHE A 123 10.40 16.86 -7.76
CA PHE A 123 11.41 16.64 -8.80
C PHE A 123 10.83 16.83 -10.20
N LEU A 124 9.70 16.24 -10.53
CA LEU A 124 9.05 16.36 -11.84
C LEU A 124 8.71 17.82 -12.21
N LYS A 125 8.34 18.61 -11.22
CA LYS A 125 7.95 20.02 -11.41
C LYS A 125 9.15 20.96 -11.54
N ASN A 126 10.21 20.72 -10.77
CA ASN A 126 11.27 21.72 -10.56
C ASN A 126 12.62 21.33 -11.16
N GLU A 127 12.95 20.05 -11.26
CA GLU A 127 14.30 19.58 -11.57
C GLU A 127 14.39 18.70 -12.81
N LEU A 128 13.29 18.07 -13.23
CA LEU A 128 13.25 17.27 -14.45
C LEU A 128 13.56 18.13 -15.68
N LYS A 129 14.58 17.75 -16.46
CA LYS A 129 15.04 18.54 -17.63
C LYS A 129 13.94 18.75 -18.66
N ASP A 130 13.20 17.70 -19.03
CA ASP A 130 12.02 17.81 -19.90
C ASP A 130 10.74 17.69 -19.08
N ASN A 131 10.38 18.78 -18.42
CA ASN A 131 9.19 18.85 -17.58
C ASN A 131 7.94 19.40 -18.30
N LYS A 132 7.94 19.49 -19.62
CA LYS A 132 6.81 20.07 -20.40
C LYS A 132 5.47 19.45 -20.04
N LYS A 133 5.45 18.13 -19.90
CA LYS A 133 4.25 17.34 -19.50
C LYS A 133 3.68 17.80 -18.16
N TYR A 134 4.51 18.27 -17.24
CA TYR A 134 4.14 18.62 -15.87
C TYR A 134 3.93 20.11 -15.66
N LYS A 135 4.36 20.96 -16.59
CA LYS A 135 4.34 22.42 -16.45
C LYS A 135 2.98 22.96 -16.02
N ASN A 136 1.91 22.50 -16.68
CA ASN A 136 0.55 22.95 -16.41
C ASN A 136 -0.22 22.06 -15.40
N ARG A 137 0.38 20.97 -14.94
CA ARG A 137 -0.30 20.07 -14.02
C ARG A 137 -0.07 20.49 -12.59
N ALA A 138 -1.13 20.38 -11.79
CA ALA A 138 -1.06 20.46 -10.33
C ALA A 138 -1.35 19.07 -9.73
N LEU A 139 -0.71 18.77 -8.61
CA LEU A 139 -1.14 17.64 -7.76
C LEU A 139 -2.52 18.01 -7.24
N ASP A 140 -3.54 17.26 -7.67
CA ASP A 140 -4.93 17.63 -7.47
C ASP A 140 -5.54 16.90 -6.29
N TRP A 141 -5.16 15.65 -6.12
CA TRP A 141 -5.59 14.82 -5.01
C TRP A 141 -4.52 13.81 -4.63
N VAL A 142 -4.37 13.59 -3.35
CA VAL A 142 -3.56 12.52 -2.74
C VAL A 142 -4.38 11.89 -1.63
N ALA A 143 -4.48 10.57 -1.63
CA ALA A 143 -5.15 9.85 -0.56
C ALA A 143 -4.42 10.06 0.76
N TYR A 144 -5.15 10.30 1.83
CA TYR A 144 -4.57 10.37 3.17
C TYR A 144 -4.52 9.00 3.87
N ILE A 145 -5.17 7.99 3.28
CA ILE A 145 -5.12 6.59 3.70
C ILE A 145 -4.41 5.80 2.60
N ALA A 146 -3.44 4.96 2.97
CA ALA A 146 -2.83 4.04 2.03
C ALA A 146 -3.77 2.87 1.69
N GLY A 147 -3.77 2.44 0.44
CA GLY A 147 -4.43 1.21 0.01
C GLY A 147 -3.60 0.01 0.46
N LYS A 148 -4.08 -0.73 1.45
CA LYS A 148 -3.49 -1.95 1.95
C LYS A 148 -3.93 -3.13 1.08
N ARG A 149 -3.02 -4.06 0.82
CA ARG A 149 -3.30 -5.22 -0.04
C ARG A 149 -3.32 -6.53 0.72
N GLU A 150 -2.50 -6.66 1.75
CA GLU A 150 -2.36 -7.87 2.54
C GLU A 150 -2.04 -7.53 3.99
N SER A 151 -2.62 -8.30 4.90
CA SER A 151 -2.25 -8.29 6.31
C SER A 151 -2.47 -9.69 6.91
N ARG A 152 -3.43 -9.87 7.82
CA ARG A 152 -3.78 -11.18 8.36
C ARG A 152 -4.54 -12.01 7.32
N ARG A 153 -4.14 -13.27 7.19
CA ARG A 153 -4.89 -14.31 6.48
C ARG A 153 -5.42 -15.28 7.54
N LEU A 154 -6.72 -15.24 7.78
CA LEU A 154 -7.37 -16.15 8.74
C LEU A 154 -7.22 -17.60 8.25
N LEU A 155 -6.90 -18.50 9.15
CA LEU A 155 -6.84 -19.92 8.86
C LEU A 155 -8.25 -20.50 8.94
N GLY A 156 -8.72 -21.03 7.81
CA GLY A 156 -9.97 -21.75 7.72
C GLY A 156 -9.77 -23.28 7.83
N ASP A 157 -10.84 -24.02 7.72
CA ASP A 157 -10.80 -25.49 7.66
C ASP A 157 -10.05 -26.01 6.44
N TYR A 158 -9.97 -25.19 5.41
CA TYR A 158 -9.22 -25.44 4.18
C TYR A 158 -8.33 -24.25 3.83
N ILE A 159 -7.07 -24.52 3.49
CA ILE A 159 -6.11 -23.52 3.03
C ILE A 159 -5.95 -23.67 1.52
N LEU A 160 -6.33 -22.63 0.77
CA LEU A 160 -6.17 -22.60 -0.67
C LEU A 160 -4.68 -22.59 -1.04
N LYS A 161 -4.30 -23.44 -1.99
CA LYS A 161 -2.91 -23.60 -2.47
C LYS A 161 -2.84 -23.37 -3.97
N GLN A 162 -1.63 -23.26 -4.51
CA GLN A 162 -1.41 -23.10 -5.94
C GLN A 162 -2.08 -24.21 -6.76
N ASP A 163 -1.93 -25.48 -6.34
CA ASP A 163 -2.54 -26.63 -7.00
C ASP A 163 -4.08 -26.60 -7.07
N ASP A 164 -4.72 -25.77 -6.30
CA ASP A 164 -6.19 -25.59 -6.34
C ASP A 164 -6.63 -24.62 -7.45
N ILE A 165 -5.68 -23.87 -8.03
CA ILE A 165 -5.95 -22.80 -8.99
C ILE A 165 -5.48 -23.20 -10.40
N ASP A 166 -4.44 -24.02 -10.49
CA ASP A 166 -3.85 -24.58 -11.73
C ASP A 166 -4.60 -25.87 -12.11
#